data_7e0a388a19215ca0152d95354a0772f6
#
_entry.id   7e0a388a19215ca0152d95354a0772f6
#
_cell.length_a   1.000
_cell.length_b   1.000
_cell.length_c   1.000
_cell.angle_alpha   90.00
_cell.angle_beta   90.00
_cell.angle_gamma   90.00
#
_symmetry.space_group_name_H-M   'P 1'
#
loop_
_entity.id
_entity.type
_entity.pdbx_description
1 polymer ?
#
loop_
_entity_poly.entity_id
_entity_poly.type
_entity_poly.pdbx_seq_one_letter_code
_entity_poly.pdbx_strand_id
1 'polypeptide(L)'
;LEVEPYVKDIVSIEVPVIYTLQQSSPVEASGAPLFHNNPFLQLNGRGVIVGIVDTGIDYLNNEFMREDETTRIVRIWDQSLDGENEVYEARLGIEYNSDQINEAIQANKRGEDPYAIVKTKDDIGHGTMVASLVGARGINPEVMGAAPDCDFAIVKLKQAPSVILDYAGVSTPGTGRYATVEVLLAIRYLSRLASD
;
A
#
# COMPACT_ATOMS: atom_id res chain seq x y z
N LEU A 1 20.32 -16.49 -16.66
CA LEU A 1 20.46 -15.07 -17.07
C LEU A 1 21.77 -14.97 -17.84
N GLU A 2 21.69 -14.75 -19.18
CA GLU A 2 22.89 -14.47 -19.99
C GLU A 2 23.25 -12.99 -19.81
N VAL A 3 24.11 -12.71 -18.85
CA VAL A 3 24.66 -11.36 -18.60
C VAL A 3 26.01 -11.14 -19.30
N GLU A 4 26.56 -12.17 -19.95
CA GLU A 4 27.90 -12.14 -20.56
C GLU A 4 28.19 -10.94 -21.48
N PRO A 5 27.27 -10.48 -22.36
CA PRO A 5 27.57 -9.34 -23.23
C PRO A 5 27.76 -8.00 -22.51
N TYR A 6 27.25 -7.88 -21.28
CA TYR A 6 27.18 -6.62 -20.50
C TYR A 6 28.08 -6.61 -19.27
N VAL A 7 28.83 -7.69 -19.01
CA VAL A 7 29.65 -7.84 -17.79
C VAL A 7 30.60 -6.65 -17.56
N LYS A 8 31.16 -6.08 -18.63
CA LYS A 8 32.08 -4.93 -18.53
C LYS A 8 31.39 -3.61 -18.13
N ASP A 9 30.06 -3.53 -18.27
CA ASP A 9 29.26 -2.35 -17.97
C ASP A 9 28.53 -2.51 -16.61
N ILE A 10 28.67 -3.67 -15.96
CA ILE A 10 28.03 -3.99 -14.69
C ILE A 10 28.98 -3.59 -13.56
N VAL A 11 28.55 -2.62 -12.74
CA VAL A 11 29.33 -2.13 -11.58
C VAL A 11 29.11 -3.04 -10.36
N SER A 12 27.89 -3.52 -10.18
CA SER A 12 27.55 -4.47 -9.12
C SER A 12 26.34 -5.32 -9.50
N ILE A 13 26.29 -6.54 -8.98
CA ILE A 13 25.10 -7.40 -9.05
C ILE A 13 24.68 -7.68 -7.61
N GLU A 14 23.50 -7.19 -7.23
CA GLU A 14 22.94 -7.44 -5.93
C GLU A 14 21.92 -8.57 -6.00
N VAL A 15 22.02 -9.50 -5.05
CA VAL A 15 21.03 -10.56 -4.88
C VAL A 15 19.81 -10.00 -4.20
N PRO A 16 18.57 -10.20 -4.72
CA PRO A 16 17.37 -9.74 -4.05
C PRO A 16 17.26 -10.29 -2.62
N VAL A 17 17.01 -9.41 -1.66
CA VAL A 17 16.67 -9.79 -0.29
C VAL A 17 15.16 -10.02 -0.21
N ILE A 18 14.75 -11.01 0.55
CA ILE A 18 13.34 -11.34 0.78
C ILE A 18 12.87 -10.67 2.07
N TYR A 19 11.76 -9.94 1.98
CA TYR A 19 11.07 -9.33 3.12
C TYR A 19 9.79 -10.12 3.45
N THR A 20 9.48 -10.19 4.74
CA THR A 20 8.23 -10.77 5.27
C THR A 20 7.43 -9.70 5.99
N LEU A 21 6.13 -9.96 6.16
CA LEU A 21 5.24 -9.05 6.89
C LEU A 21 5.57 -9.05 8.38
N GLN A 22 5.45 -7.88 9.02
CA GLN A 22 5.62 -7.69 10.46
C GLN A 22 4.26 -7.47 11.12
N GLN A 23 4.12 -7.90 12.38
CA GLN A 23 2.95 -7.57 13.20
C GLN A 23 3.22 -6.28 13.98
N SER A 24 2.21 -5.42 14.11
CA SER A 24 2.31 -4.12 14.78
C SER A 24 1.71 -4.16 16.18
N SER A 25 2.20 -3.25 17.04
CA SER A 25 1.70 -3.03 18.38
C SER A 25 0.56 -2.00 18.39
N PRO A 26 -0.32 -1.99 19.42
CA PRO A 26 -1.44 -1.05 19.54
C PRO A 26 -1.03 0.43 19.54
N VAL A 27 -1.88 1.28 18.97
CA VAL A 27 -1.66 2.74 18.86
C VAL A 27 -1.51 3.42 20.22
N GLU A 28 -2.17 2.90 21.25
CA GLU A 28 -2.01 3.39 22.65
C GLU A 28 -0.57 3.36 23.11
N ALA A 29 0.20 2.33 22.71
CA ALA A 29 1.60 2.21 23.08
C ALA A 29 2.47 3.31 22.43
N SER A 30 2.02 3.93 21.35
CA SER A 30 2.71 5.05 20.69
C SER A 30 2.53 6.40 21.38
N GLY A 31 1.53 6.54 22.25
CA GLY A 31 1.15 7.81 22.87
C GLY A 31 0.35 8.76 21.95
N ALA A 32 -0.02 8.34 20.74
CA ALA A 32 -0.77 9.15 19.78
C ALA A 32 -2.08 9.74 20.35
N PRO A 33 -2.87 9.03 21.19
CA PRO A 33 -4.09 9.57 21.78
C PRO A 33 -3.90 10.84 22.61
N LEU A 34 -2.70 11.06 23.18
CA LEU A 34 -2.37 12.30 23.91
C LEU A 34 -2.38 13.55 23.00
N PHE A 35 -2.09 13.37 21.71
CA PHE A 35 -2.08 14.44 20.71
C PHE A 35 -3.46 14.66 20.10
N HIS A 36 -4.28 13.60 19.92
CA HIS A 36 -5.63 13.70 19.39
C HIS A 36 -6.53 14.51 20.32
N ASN A 37 -6.40 14.30 21.63
CA ASN A 37 -7.22 14.94 22.66
C ASN A 37 -6.64 16.27 23.15
N ASN A 38 -5.55 16.77 22.54
CA ASN A 38 -4.96 18.03 22.95
C ASN A 38 -5.79 19.19 22.38
N PRO A 39 -6.43 20.04 23.23
CA PRO A 39 -7.30 21.11 22.76
C PRO A 39 -6.59 22.23 22.01
N PHE A 40 -5.25 22.29 22.11
CA PHE A 40 -4.44 23.34 21.49
C PHE A 40 -3.75 22.91 20.21
N LEU A 41 -3.48 21.61 20.01
CA LEU A 41 -2.67 21.11 18.89
C LEU A 41 -3.49 20.36 17.85
N GLN A 42 -4.50 19.58 18.25
CA GLN A 42 -5.35 18.75 17.36
C GLN A 42 -4.56 18.04 16.24
N LEU A 43 -3.47 17.36 16.62
CA LEU A 43 -2.59 16.66 15.68
C LEU A 43 -3.18 15.32 15.32
N ASN A 44 -3.92 15.27 14.21
CA ASN A 44 -4.66 14.11 13.74
C ASN A 44 -4.24 13.65 12.33
N GLY A 45 -3.19 14.25 11.76
CA GLY A 45 -2.66 13.90 10.44
C GLY A 45 -3.32 14.62 9.26
N ARG A 46 -4.19 15.60 9.50
CA ARG A 46 -4.85 16.35 8.43
C ARG A 46 -3.83 17.04 7.51
N GLY A 47 -3.97 16.82 6.18
CA GLY A 47 -3.07 17.37 5.17
C GLY A 47 -1.77 16.58 5.01
N VAL A 48 -1.63 15.43 5.69
CA VAL A 48 -0.49 14.52 5.53
C VAL A 48 -0.93 13.33 4.67
N ILE A 49 -0.12 12.97 3.67
CA ILE A 49 -0.29 11.73 2.90
C ILE A 49 0.69 10.72 3.45
N VAL A 50 0.20 9.55 3.88
CA VAL A 50 1.03 8.45 4.35
C VAL A 50 1.16 7.39 3.25
N GLY A 51 2.40 7.13 2.83
CA GLY A 51 2.73 6.06 1.89
C GLY A 51 2.80 4.71 2.59
N ILE A 52 2.06 3.71 2.10
CA ILE A 52 2.10 2.34 2.62
C ILE A 52 2.49 1.39 1.49
N VAL A 53 3.50 0.57 1.75
CA VAL A 53 4.02 -0.45 0.82
C VAL A 53 3.79 -1.81 1.48
N ASP A 54 2.74 -2.53 1.07
CA ASP A 54 2.28 -3.74 1.74
C ASP A 54 1.46 -4.66 0.80
N THR A 55 0.53 -5.44 1.37
CA THR A 55 -0.33 -6.39 0.63
C THR A 55 -1.51 -5.75 -0.09
N GLY A 56 -1.69 -4.44 0.05
CA GLY A 56 -2.81 -3.67 -0.46
C GLY A 56 -3.61 -2.99 0.64
N ILE A 57 -4.85 -2.64 0.34
CA ILE A 57 -5.82 -2.07 1.28
C ILE A 57 -7.24 -2.48 0.88
N ASP A 58 -8.10 -2.72 1.84
CA ASP A 58 -9.54 -2.79 1.63
C ASP A 58 -10.10 -1.37 1.48
N TYR A 59 -10.11 -0.87 0.24
CA TYR A 59 -10.56 0.49 -0.08
C TYR A 59 -12.07 0.72 0.12
N LEU A 60 -12.83 -0.35 0.31
CA LEU A 60 -14.27 -0.29 0.62
C LEU A 60 -14.55 -0.13 2.11
N ASN A 61 -13.55 -0.27 2.96
CA ASN A 61 -13.70 -0.12 4.40
C ASN A 61 -13.92 1.35 4.77
N ASN A 62 -15.03 1.61 5.47
CA ASN A 62 -15.45 2.96 5.89
C ASN A 62 -14.42 3.67 6.77
N GLU A 63 -13.53 2.95 7.45
CA GLU A 63 -12.43 3.54 8.24
C GLU A 63 -11.44 4.35 7.39
N PHE A 64 -11.41 4.13 6.06
CA PHE A 64 -10.56 4.86 5.10
C PHE A 64 -11.34 5.87 4.27
N MET A 65 -12.58 6.17 4.65
CA MET A 65 -13.41 7.18 4.00
C MET A 65 -13.55 8.43 4.86
N ARG A 66 -13.85 9.57 4.22
CA ARG A 66 -14.25 10.80 4.89
C ARG A 66 -15.70 10.72 5.37
N GLU A 67 -16.17 11.75 6.10
CA GLU A 67 -17.56 11.83 6.56
C GLU A 67 -18.57 11.92 5.40
N ASP A 68 -18.17 12.51 4.28
CA ASP A 68 -18.96 12.58 3.04
C ASP A 68 -18.90 11.30 2.21
N GLU A 69 -18.28 10.24 2.78
CA GLU A 69 -18.12 8.91 2.19
C GLU A 69 -17.20 8.89 0.95
N THR A 70 -16.43 9.93 0.72
CA THR A 70 -15.34 9.92 -0.28
C THR A 70 -14.09 9.24 0.30
N THR A 71 -13.29 8.65 -0.58
CA THR A 71 -12.06 7.98 -0.14
C THR A 71 -11.00 8.96 0.39
N ARG A 72 -10.21 8.54 1.37
CA ARG A 72 -8.96 9.18 1.79
C ARG A 72 -7.73 8.63 1.08
N ILE A 73 -7.94 7.68 0.15
CA ILE A 73 -6.86 7.07 -0.61
C ILE A 73 -6.67 7.89 -1.89
N VAL A 74 -5.53 8.59 -2.00
CA VAL A 74 -5.22 9.44 -3.16
C VAL A 74 -4.75 8.62 -4.35
N ARG A 75 -4.03 7.52 -4.11
CA ARG A 75 -3.53 6.60 -5.13
C ARG A 75 -3.43 5.17 -4.58
N ILE A 76 -3.70 4.19 -5.45
CA ILE A 76 -3.32 2.79 -5.25
C ILE A 76 -2.53 2.34 -6.48
N TRP A 77 -1.31 1.89 -6.29
CA TRP A 77 -0.55 1.17 -7.31
C TRP A 77 -0.50 -0.32 -6.95
N ASP A 78 -1.20 -1.14 -7.71
CA ASP A 78 -1.16 -2.59 -7.55
C ASP A 78 -0.16 -3.21 -8.53
N GLN A 79 1.00 -3.60 -8.02
CA GLN A 79 2.07 -4.24 -8.80
C GLN A 79 1.75 -5.67 -9.23
N SER A 80 0.73 -6.30 -8.64
CA SER A 80 0.37 -7.70 -8.92
C SER A 80 -0.52 -7.87 -10.13
N LEU A 81 -1.16 -6.78 -10.59
CA LEU A 81 -2.04 -6.79 -11.76
C LEU A 81 -1.23 -6.65 -13.05
N ASP A 82 -1.64 -7.37 -14.07
CA ASP A 82 -1.11 -7.20 -15.42
C ASP A 82 -1.79 -5.99 -16.07
N GLY A 83 -1.00 -5.03 -16.53
CA GLY A 83 -1.48 -3.83 -17.21
C GLY A 83 -0.43 -3.25 -18.14
N GLU A 84 -0.90 -2.50 -19.17
CA GLU A 84 -0.02 -1.80 -20.12
C GLU A 84 0.42 -0.43 -19.60
N ASN A 85 -0.01 -0.04 -18.39
CA ASN A 85 0.27 1.27 -17.85
C ASN A 85 1.72 1.39 -17.39
N GLU A 86 2.40 2.38 -17.92
CA GLU A 86 3.72 2.79 -17.45
C GLU A 86 3.56 3.64 -16.20
N VAL A 87 3.63 3.01 -15.03
CA VAL A 87 3.68 3.75 -13.77
C VAL A 87 5.14 4.15 -13.55
N TYR A 88 5.43 5.44 -13.77
CA TYR A 88 6.79 6.00 -13.61
C TYR A 88 7.90 5.15 -14.28
N GLU A 89 7.73 4.84 -15.58
CA GLU A 89 8.68 4.05 -16.37
C GLU A 89 8.78 2.56 -15.97
N ALA A 90 8.07 2.13 -14.92
CA ALA A 90 7.97 0.73 -14.57
C ALA A 90 6.73 0.13 -15.28
N ARG A 91 6.94 -0.73 -16.26
CA ARG A 91 5.86 -1.48 -16.93
C ARG A 91 5.34 -2.59 -16.01
N LEU A 92 4.85 -2.21 -14.83
CA LEU A 92 4.45 -3.12 -13.78
C LEU A 92 3.18 -2.61 -13.12
N GLY A 93 2.13 -3.45 -13.11
CA GLY A 93 0.94 -3.18 -12.34
C GLY A 93 -0.02 -2.14 -12.95
N ILE A 94 -1.01 -1.77 -12.16
CA ILE A 94 -2.04 -0.77 -12.51
C ILE A 94 -2.14 0.25 -11.38
N GLU A 95 -2.21 1.54 -11.76
CA GLU A 95 -2.49 2.62 -10.82
C GLU A 95 -3.98 3.01 -10.87
N TYR A 96 -4.55 3.29 -9.72
CA TYR A 96 -5.88 3.85 -9.54
C TYR A 96 -5.80 5.16 -8.78
N ASN A 97 -6.54 6.17 -9.24
CA ASN A 97 -6.67 7.47 -8.57
C ASN A 97 -7.92 7.52 -7.68
N SER A 98 -8.04 8.59 -6.89
CA SER A 98 -9.17 8.81 -5.98
C SER A 98 -10.53 8.83 -6.68
N ASP A 99 -10.61 9.34 -7.91
CA ASP A 99 -11.89 9.40 -8.65
C ASP A 99 -12.39 8.00 -9.02
N GLN A 100 -11.50 7.14 -9.51
CA GLN A 100 -11.81 5.74 -9.81
C GLN A 100 -12.20 4.96 -8.55
N ILE A 101 -11.50 5.22 -7.42
CA ILE A 101 -11.83 4.59 -6.13
C ILE A 101 -13.21 5.05 -5.64
N ASN A 102 -13.52 6.34 -5.74
CA ASN A 102 -14.85 6.87 -5.40
C ASN A 102 -15.94 6.28 -6.29
N GLU A 103 -15.69 6.13 -7.60
CA GLU A 103 -16.63 5.48 -8.52
C GLU A 103 -16.91 4.03 -8.10
N ALA A 104 -15.87 3.27 -7.74
CA ALA A 104 -16.01 1.90 -7.25
C ALA A 104 -16.79 1.83 -5.91
N ILE A 105 -16.55 2.76 -4.98
CA ILE A 105 -17.30 2.88 -3.73
C ILE A 105 -18.79 3.15 -4.02
N GLN A 106 -19.11 4.04 -4.95
CA GLN A 106 -20.49 4.31 -5.33
C GLN A 106 -21.14 3.12 -6.05
N ALA A 107 -20.40 2.39 -6.89
CA ALA A 107 -20.87 1.15 -7.50
C ALA A 107 -21.23 0.11 -6.45
N ASN A 108 -20.38 -0.10 -5.44
CA ASN A 108 -20.64 -1.00 -4.32
C ASN A 108 -21.93 -0.63 -3.57
N LYS A 109 -22.17 0.65 -3.32
CA LYS A 109 -23.40 1.14 -2.64
C LYS A 109 -24.66 0.86 -3.47
N ARG A 110 -24.56 0.84 -4.80
CA ARG A 110 -25.66 0.49 -5.70
C ARG A 110 -25.86 -1.02 -5.84
N GLY A 111 -25.01 -1.85 -5.21
CA GLY A 111 -25.02 -3.31 -5.32
C GLY A 111 -24.36 -3.81 -6.62
N GLU A 112 -23.59 -2.98 -7.28
CA GLU A 112 -22.77 -3.31 -8.44
C GLU A 112 -21.40 -3.83 -7.99
N ASP A 113 -20.67 -4.54 -8.88
CA ASP A 113 -19.33 -5.03 -8.55
C ASP A 113 -18.29 -3.90 -8.59
N PRO A 114 -17.75 -3.44 -7.44
CA PRO A 114 -16.74 -2.39 -7.38
C PRO A 114 -15.41 -2.82 -8.02
N TYR A 115 -15.14 -4.12 -8.04
CA TYR A 115 -13.90 -4.67 -8.60
C TYR A 115 -13.90 -4.74 -10.13
N ALA A 116 -15.03 -4.47 -10.78
CA ALA A 116 -15.07 -4.20 -12.22
C ALA A 116 -14.35 -2.86 -12.56
N ILE A 117 -14.30 -1.93 -11.61
CA ILE A 117 -13.68 -0.60 -11.76
C ILE A 117 -12.28 -0.60 -11.16
N VAL A 118 -12.14 -0.93 -9.87
CA VAL A 118 -10.88 -0.98 -9.13
C VAL A 118 -10.60 -2.43 -8.73
N LYS A 119 -9.78 -3.12 -9.52
CA LYS A 119 -9.58 -4.58 -9.43
C LYS A 119 -8.74 -5.04 -8.24
N THR A 120 -8.03 -4.10 -7.59
CA THR A 120 -7.15 -4.43 -6.46
C THR A 120 -7.93 -4.87 -5.22
N LYS A 121 -7.38 -5.84 -4.50
CA LYS A 121 -7.90 -6.34 -3.21
C LYS A 121 -6.75 -6.61 -2.27
N ASP A 122 -6.98 -6.47 -0.98
CA ASP A 122 -6.06 -6.97 0.04
C ASP A 122 -6.50 -8.38 0.50
N ASP A 123 -6.07 -9.40 -0.25
CA ASP A 123 -6.45 -10.79 0.02
C ASP A 123 -5.79 -11.37 1.27
N ILE A 124 -4.75 -10.71 1.80
CA ILE A 124 -4.01 -11.14 3.00
C ILE A 124 -4.50 -10.39 4.25
N GLY A 125 -4.91 -9.13 4.09
CA GLY A 125 -5.42 -8.27 5.14
C GLY A 125 -4.33 -7.55 5.95
N HIS A 126 -3.04 -7.82 5.72
CA HIS A 126 -1.95 -7.20 6.48
C HIS A 126 -1.82 -5.70 6.17
N GLY A 127 -1.86 -5.31 4.91
CA GLY A 127 -1.79 -3.90 4.51
C GLY A 127 -2.98 -3.08 5.03
N THR A 128 -4.18 -3.67 5.02
CA THR A 128 -5.39 -3.08 5.64
C THR A 128 -5.21 -2.88 7.15
N MET A 129 -4.63 -3.87 7.84
CA MET A 129 -4.33 -3.78 9.26
C MET A 129 -3.30 -2.67 9.53
N VAL A 130 -2.21 -2.61 8.77
CA VAL A 130 -1.18 -1.55 8.88
C VAL A 130 -1.80 -0.18 8.63
N ALA A 131 -2.61 -0.03 7.56
CA ALA A 131 -3.33 1.21 7.27
C ALA A 131 -4.27 1.64 8.42
N SER A 132 -4.93 0.68 9.07
CA SER A 132 -5.81 0.95 10.21
C SER A 132 -5.04 1.51 11.40
N LEU A 133 -3.88 0.94 11.72
CA LEU A 133 -3.02 1.45 12.80
C LEU A 133 -2.48 2.85 12.52
N VAL A 134 -2.23 3.14 11.25
CA VAL A 134 -1.78 4.47 10.82
C VAL A 134 -2.92 5.48 10.90
N GLY A 135 -4.09 5.18 10.33
CA GLY A 135 -5.06 6.21 10.11
C GLY A 135 -6.51 5.75 9.96
N ALA A 136 -6.93 4.67 10.65
CA ALA A 136 -8.36 4.39 10.76
C ALA A 136 -9.07 5.58 11.42
N ARG A 137 -10.22 5.98 10.87
CA ARG A 137 -10.96 7.16 11.33
C ARG A 137 -11.52 7.00 12.74
N GLY A 138 -11.68 5.76 13.21
CA GLY A 138 -12.22 5.46 14.53
C GLY A 138 -13.74 5.45 14.55
N ILE A 139 -14.40 5.03 13.46
CA ILE A 139 -15.83 4.68 13.47
C ILE A 139 -16.06 3.62 14.53
N ASN A 140 -15.16 2.63 14.58
CA ASN A 140 -14.97 1.80 15.76
C ASN A 140 -13.85 2.42 16.61
N PRO A 141 -14.16 2.97 17.81
CA PRO A 141 -13.17 3.63 18.66
C PRO A 141 -11.96 2.74 19.03
N GLU A 142 -12.14 1.42 19.05
CA GLU A 142 -11.09 0.46 19.40
C GLU A 142 -9.99 0.35 18.32
N VAL A 143 -10.27 0.81 17.10
CA VAL A 143 -9.33 0.73 15.97
C VAL A 143 -8.90 2.11 15.43
N MET A 144 -9.12 3.17 16.21
CA MET A 144 -8.66 4.51 15.81
C MET A 144 -7.15 4.52 15.55
N GLY A 145 -6.75 5.03 14.39
CA GLY A 145 -5.34 5.12 13.99
C GLY A 145 -4.58 6.26 14.67
N ALA A 146 -3.26 6.25 14.51
CA ALA A 146 -2.38 7.31 15.04
C ALA A 146 -2.58 8.67 14.36
N ALA A 147 -3.03 8.69 13.11
CA ALA A 147 -3.28 9.88 12.28
C ALA A 147 -4.66 9.76 11.58
N PRO A 148 -5.78 9.82 12.32
CA PRO A 148 -7.11 9.46 11.82
C PRO A 148 -7.63 10.36 10.67
N ASP A 149 -7.05 11.53 10.46
CA ASP A 149 -7.40 12.44 9.35
C ASP A 149 -6.36 12.47 8.22
N CYS A 150 -5.35 11.58 8.22
CA CYS A 150 -4.38 11.50 7.12
C CYS A 150 -5.03 10.95 5.85
N ASP A 151 -4.42 11.25 4.71
CA ASP A 151 -4.69 10.60 3.42
C ASP A 151 -3.67 9.49 3.18
N PHE A 152 -3.95 8.59 2.22
CA PHE A 152 -3.10 7.43 1.95
C PHE A 152 -2.65 7.39 0.49
N ALA A 153 -1.41 6.94 0.28
CA ALA A 153 -0.91 6.47 -1.01
C ALA A 153 -0.44 5.02 -0.82
N ILE A 154 -1.07 4.09 -1.52
CA ILE A 154 -0.89 2.65 -1.28
C ILE A 154 -0.13 2.02 -2.44
N VAL A 155 0.85 1.20 -2.12
CA VAL A 155 1.47 0.30 -3.08
C VAL A 155 1.23 -1.14 -2.62
N LYS A 156 0.45 -1.89 -3.40
CA LYS A 156 0.32 -3.33 -3.22
C LYS A 156 1.48 -4.02 -3.95
N LEU A 157 2.33 -4.69 -3.17
CA LEU A 157 3.50 -5.39 -3.67
C LEU A 157 3.12 -6.64 -4.48
N LYS A 158 3.83 -6.87 -5.58
CA LYS A 158 3.81 -8.14 -6.28
C LYS A 158 4.62 -9.17 -5.51
N GLN A 159 4.06 -10.36 -5.32
CA GLN A 159 4.80 -11.47 -4.68
C GLN A 159 6.00 -11.89 -5.54
N ALA A 160 7.08 -12.23 -4.86
CA ALA A 160 8.30 -12.72 -5.50
C ALA A 160 8.00 -14.00 -6.31
N PRO A 161 8.40 -14.07 -7.58
CA PRO A 161 8.20 -15.28 -8.40
C PRO A 161 9.02 -16.45 -7.84
N SER A 162 8.54 -17.68 -8.09
CA SER A 162 9.16 -18.91 -7.57
C SER A 162 10.65 -19.01 -7.90
N VAL A 163 11.06 -18.60 -9.10
CA VAL A 163 12.46 -18.60 -9.52
C VAL A 163 13.37 -17.76 -8.61
N ILE A 164 12.87 -16.65 -8.09
CA ILE A 164 13.61 -15.79 -7.15
C ILE A 164 13.63 -16.44 -5.76
N LEU A 165 12.53 -17.06 -5.33
CA LEU A 165 12.45 -17.78 -4.06
C LEU A 165 13.39 -18.98 -4.05
N ASP A 166 13.43 -19.76 -5.14
CA ASP A 166 14.31 -20.90 -5.30
C ASP A 166 15.79 -20.47 -5.27
N TYR A 167 16.12 -19.38 -5.97
CA TYR A 167 17.48 -18.82 -5.95
C TYR A 167 17.89 -18.35 -4.55
N ALA A 168 16.96 -17.77 -3.79
CA ALA A 168 17.19 -17.33 -2.41
C ALA A 168 17.17 -18.49 -1.39
N GLY A 169 16.99 -19.75 -1.83
CA GLY A 169 16.91 -20.92 -0.96
C GLY A 169 15.64 -20.97 -0.09
N VAL A 170 14.58 -20.27 -0.49
CA VAL A 170 13.31 -20.24 0.22
C VAL A 170 12.43 -21.37 -0.29
N SER A 171 12.51 -22.52 0.35
CA SER A 171 11.87 -23.77 -0.09
C SER A 171 10.41 -23.94 0.35
N THR A 172 9.90 -23.10 1.24
CA THR A 172 8.51 -23.23 1.72
C THR A 172 7.57 -22.34 0.92
N PRO A 173 6.52 -22.90 0.29
CA PRO A 173 5.45 -22.09 -0.28
C PRO A 173 4.81 -21.22 0.81
N GLY A 174 4.49 -19.99 0.48
CA GLY A 174 3.83 -19.07 1.43
C GLY A 174 3.52 -17.73 0.78
N THR A 175 2.48 -17.07 1.27
CA THR A 175 2.12 -15.71 0.90
C THR A 175 2.99 -14.68 1.65
N GLY A 176 3.06 -13.45 1.14
CA GLY A 176 3.75 -12.35 1.82
C GLY A 176 5.27 -12.37 1.68
N ARG A 177 5.78 -12.80 0.53
CA ARG A 177 7.21 -12.75 0.18
C ARG A 177 7.43 -11.86 -1.02
N TYR A 178 8.28 -10.86 -0.85
CA TYR A 178 8.49 -9.79 -1.81
C TYR A 178 9.97 -9.62 -2.08
N ALA A 179 10.34 -9.33 -3.31
CA ALA A 179 11.73 -9.08 -3.65
C ALA A 179 12.08 -7.58 -3.48
N THR A 180 13.36 -7.30 -3.32
CA THR A 180 13.88 -5.93 -3.12
C THR A 180 13.48 -4.98 -4.24
N VAL A 181 13.39 -5.47 -5.47
CA VAL A 181 13.09 -4.64 -6.66
C VAL A 181 11.70 -4.03 -6.54
N GLU A 182 10.69 -4.80 -6.20
CA GLU A 182 9.31 -4.34 -6.04
C GLU A 182 9.20 -3.28 -4.94
N VAL A 183 9.93 -3.47 -3.83
CA VAL A 183 9.99 -2.52 -2.70
C VAL A 183 10.68 -1.22 -3.12
N LEU A 184 11.82 -1.30 -3.82
CA LEU A 184 12.54 -0.10 -4.29
C LEU A 184 11.72 0.70 -5.31
N LEU A 185 11.03 0.03 -6.23
CA LEU A 185 10.12 0.67 -7.17
C LEU A 185 8.97 1.37 -6.44
N ALA A 186 8.41 0.74 -5.39
CA ALA A 186 7.36 1.32 -4.58
C ALA A 186 7.82 2.60 -3.86
N ILE A 187 9.00 2.58 -3.23
CA ILE A 187 9.58 3.75 -2.57
C ILE A 187 9.82 4.87 -3.58
N ARG A 188 10.39 4.57 -4.75
CA ARG A 188 10.61 5.54 -5.81
C ARG A 188 9.30 6.17 -6.31
N TYR A 189 8.26 5.34 -6.48
CA TYR A 189 6.92 5.81 -6.84
C TYR A 189 6.37 6.81 -5.82
N LEU A 190 6.37 6.44 -4.53
CA LEU A 190 5.88 7.31 -3.46
C LEU A 190 6.69 8.60 -3.34
N SER A 191 8.02 8.54 -3.53
CA SER A 191 8.87 9.73 -3.51
C SER A 191 8.54 10.70 -4.64
N ARG A 192 8.22 10.21 -5.84
CA ARG A 192 7.78 11.06 -6.95
C ARG A 192 6.41 11.67 -6.69
N LEU A 193 5.46 10.83 -6.24
CA LEU A 193 4.11 11.31 -5.91
C LEU A 193 4.12 12.41 -4.83
N ALA A 194 5.10 12.39 -3.92
CA ALA A 194 5.26 13.43 -2.90
C ALA A 194 5.90 14.72 -3.42
N SER A 195 6.45 14.71 -4.65
CA SER A 195 7.13 15.86 -5.27
C SER A 195 6.25 16.62 -6.27
N ASP A 196 5.16 15.98 -6.71
CA ASP A 196 4.14 16.53 -7.62
C ASP A 196 3.07 17.31 -6.83
#